data_3415492e6fa9e9d78c363a9280726299
#
_entry.id   3415492e6fa9e9d78c363a9280726299
#
_cell.length_a   1.000
_cell.length_b   1.000
_cell.length_c   1.000
_cell.angle_alpha   90.00
_cell.angle_beta   90.00
_cell.angle_gamma   90.00
#
_symmetry.space_group_name_H-M   'P 1'
#
loop_
_entity.id
_entity.type
_entity.pdbx_description
1 polymer ?
#
loop_
_entity_poly.entity_id
_entity_poly.type
_entity_poly.pdbx_seq_one_letter_code
_entity_poly.pdbx_strand_id
1 'polypeptide(L)'
;MIPPAKGEKQIPFEWRIYRERPQVCYSLASHIMHHIYMGRYRDTDFLPSYERMAEEYRVSVSTVRRTIKVLNQLGAARTINGKGTRIFRIGEPCDATDFEVPAIRRNLAYFIQSFELLVFSCETVMREFLTAVSQEERNELIKELEENLDTGRCELSLWYCLLLIARYSPLQGIREIYGRIYSLFLWGYPLKTSYGRNVDSDRAMYDFTVTMISRLKENAIDACAETLRKWQPGSFLLPSNICINAESGRKN
;
A
#
# COMPACT_ATOMS: atom_id res chain seq x y z
N MET A 1 33.31 -10.98 14.91
CA MET A 1 32.65 -10.16 15.96
C MET A 1 33.75 -9.47 16.72
N ILE A 2 33.92 -8.15 16.56
CA ILE A 2 34.96 -7.33 17.23
C ILE A 2 34.38 -7.01 18.61
N PRO A 3 35.08 -7.34 19.73
CA PRO A 3 34.59 -6.99 21.06
C PRO A 3 34.63 -5.46 21.26
N PRO A 4 33.63 -4.88 21.92
CA PRO A 4 33.59 -3.44 22.18
C PRO A 4 34.74 -3.01 23.12
N ALA A 5 35.24 -1.79 22.88
CA ALA A 5 36.28 -1.18 23.71
C ALA A 5 35.77 -1.00 25.16
N LYS A 6 36.67 -1.22 26.15
CA LYS A 6 36.33 -1.07 27.58
C LYS A 6 35.88 0.38 27.84
N GLY A 7 34.59 0.56 28.16
CA GLY A 7 34.03 1.85 28.57
C GLY A 7 32.83 2.34 27.69
N GLU A 8 32.54 1.73 26.56
CA GLU A 8 31.36 2.07 25.79
C GLU A 8 30.07 1.48 26.45
N LYS A 9 29.15 2.36 26.79
CA LYS A 9 27.80 1.93 27.17
C LYS A 9 27.23 1.16 25.98
N GLN A 10 27.07 -0.15 26.13
CA GLN A 10 26.29 -0.96 25.17
C GLN A 10 24.90 -0.35 25.07
N ILE A 11 24.59 0.25 23.94
CA ILE A 11 23.21 0.57 23.59
C ILE A 11 22.50 -0.78 23.44
N PRO A 12 21.50 -1.09 24.27
CA PRO A 12 20.81 -2.36 24.16
C PRO A 12 20.20 -2.44 22.77
N PHE A 13 20.63 -3.41 21.96
CA PHE A 13 20.08 -3.66 20.65
C PHE A 13 18.65 -4.15 20.83
N GLU A 14 17.68 -3.28 20.60
CA GLU A 14 16.27 -3.63 20.71
C GLU A 14 15.83 -4.49 19.54
N TRP A 15 15.90 -5.81 19.70
CA TRP A 15 15.36 -6.79 18.77
C TRP A 15 13.84 -6.66 18.52
N ARG A 16 13.14 -5.82 19.26
CA ARG A 16 11.70 -5.58 19.10
C ARG A 16 11.34 -5.08 17.71
N ILE A 17 12.19 -4.30 17.06
CA ILE A 17 12.00 -3.85 15.67
C ILE A 17 11.82 -5.04 14.72
N TYR A 18 12.48 -6.17 15.02
CA TYR A 18 12.43 -7.38 14.19
C TYR A 18 11.39 -8.41 14.68
N ARG A 19 10.82 -8.23 15.87
CA ARG A 19 9.87 -9.18 16.46
C ARG A 19 8.41 -8.94 16.11
N GLU A 20 8.04 -7.73 15.73
CA GLU A 20 6.68 -7.47 15.26
C GLU A 20 6.54 -7.95 13.81
N ARG A 21 6.46 -9.28 13.62
CA ARG A 21 5.83 -9.81 12.42
C ARG A 21 4.42 -9.24 12.39
N PRO A 22 3.99 -8.60 11.30
CA PRO A 22 2.59 -8.18 11.19
C PRO A 22 1.74 -9.39 11.51
N GLN A 23 0.77 -9.23 12.42
CA GLN A 23 -0.10 -10.35 12.74
C GLN A 23 -0.71 -10.85 11.43
N VAL A 24 -0.76 -12.16 11.22
CA VAL A 24 -1.23 -12.78 9.96
C VAL A 24 -2.56 -12.19 9.49
N CYS A 25 -3.43 -11.81 10.43
CA CYS A 25 -4.71 -11.18 10.09
C CYS A 25 -4.58 -9.80 9.42
N TYR A 26 -3.55 -8.99 9.73
CA TYR A 26 -3.33 -7.72 9.05
C TYR A 26 -2.74 -7.92 7.65
N SER A 27 -1.80 -8.85 7.51
CA SER A 27 -1.25 -9.20 6.19
C SER A 27 -2.34 -9.76 5.29
N LEU A 28 -3.22 -10.60 5.81
CA LEU A 28 -4.34 -11.15 5.06
C LEU A 28 -5.39 -10.07 4.75
N ALA A 29 -5.67 -9.14 5.66
CA ALA A 29 -6.55 -8.01 5.39
C ALA A 29 -6.01 -7.15 4.24
N SER A 30 -4.70 -6.83 4.26
CA SER A 30 -4.03 -6.12 3.18
C SER A 30 -4.16 -6.86 1.84
N HIS A 31 -3.96 -8.17 1.84
CA HIS A 31 -4.08 -9.00 0.63
C HIS A 31 -5.51 -9.03 0.09
N ILE A 32 -6.52 -9.17 0.95
CA ILE A 32 -7.93 -9.12 0.55
C ILE A 32 -8.31 -7.75 0.01
N MET A 33 -7.88 -6.66 0.66
CA MET A 33 -8.10 -5.31 0.15
C MET A 33 -7.49 -5.11 -1.23
N HIS A 34 -6.25 -5.60 -1.44
CA HIS A 34 -5.62 -5.59 -2.75
C HIS A 34 -6.50 -6.31 -3.79
N HIS A 35 -7.03 -7.47 -3.48
CA HIS A 35 -7.93 -8.21 -4.36
C HIS A 35 -9.24 -7.45 -4.65
N ILE A 36 -9.80 -6.75 -3.65
CA ILE A 36 -10.98 -5.88 -3.85
C ILE A 36 -10.62 -4.77 -4.84
N TYR A 37 -9.49 -4.13 -4.66
CA TYR A 37 -8.98 -3.07 -5.52
C TYR A 37 -8.74 -3.52 -6.96
N MET A 38 -8.08 -4.67 -7.13
CA MET A 38 -7.79 -5.25 -8.44
C MET A 38 -9.03 -5.87 -9.11
N GLY A 39 -10.20 -5.75 -8.47
CA GLY A 39 -11.48 -6.18 -9.04
C GLY A 39 -11.71 -7.68 -9.04
N ARG A 40 -10.99 -8.47 -8.23
CA ARG A 40 -11.23 -9.92 -8.10
C ARG A 40 -12.67 -10.25 -7.69
N TYR A 41 -13.34 -9.33 -7.00
CA TYR A 41 -14.72 -9.48 -6.52
C TYR A 41 -15.72 -8.62 -7.31
N ARG A 42 -15.46 -8.36 -8.62
CA ARG A 42 -16.35 -7.49 -9.46
C ARG A 42 -17.77 -8.04 -9.55
N ASP A 43 -17.88 -9.36 -9.61
CA ASP A 43 -19.16 -10.05 -9.85
C ASP A 43 -19.89 -10.41 -8.56
N THR A 44 -19.41 -9.99 -7.42
CA THR A 44 -20.03 -10.26 -6.11
C THR A 44 -19.85 -9.08 -5.15
N ASP A 45 -20.87 -8.85 -4.34
CA ASP A 45 -20.83 -7.86 -3.27
C ASP A 45 -20.36 -8.46 -1.93
N PHE A 46 -20.11 -9.77 -1.90
CA PHE A 46 -19.77 -10.47 -0.66
C PHE A 46 -18.47 -11.25 -0.78
N LEU A 47 -17.70 -11.26 0.31
CA LEU A 47 -16.58 -12.16 0.46
C LEU A 47 -17.06 -13.62 0.55
N PRO A 48 -16.21 -14.59 0.17
CA PRO A 48 -16.50 -16.01 0.38
C PRO A 48 -16.74 -16.34 1.85
N SER A 49 -17.31 -17.54 2.13
CA SER A 49 -17.47 -18.00 3.51
C SER A 49 -16.12 -18.09 4.23
N TYR A 50 -16.15 -18.06 5.57
CA TYR A 50 -14.94 -18.13 6.38
C TYR A 50 -14.16 -19.42 6.15
N GLU A 51 -14.85 -20.53 5.97
CA GLU A 51 -14.29 -21.84 5.67
C GLU A 51 -13.58 -21.82 4.32
N ARG A 52 -14.24 -21.31 3.27
CA ARG A 52 -13.65 -21.19 1.93
C ARG A 52 -12.43 -20.26 1.91
N MET A 53 -12.50 -19.14 2.63
CA MET A 53 -11.34 -18.26 2.77
C MET A 53 -10.19 -18.92 3.54
N ALA A 54 -10.50 -19.69 4.59
CA ALA A 54 -9.50 -20.42 5.36
C ALA A 54 -8.75 -21.45 4.49
N GLU A 55 -9.46 -22.16 3.64
CA GLU A 55 -8.89 -23.10 2.66
C GLU A 55 -8.05 -22.37 1.60
N GLU A 56 -8.61 -21.35 0.98
CA GLU A 56 -7.97 -20.57 -0.10
C GLU A 56 -6.64 -19.94 0.36
N TYR A 57 -6.63 -19.33 1.55
CA TYR A 57 -5.45 -18.64 2.09
C TYR A 57 -4.59 -19.51 3.00
N ARG A 58 -4.95 -20.78 3.19
CA ARG A 58 -4.24 -21.75 4.04
C ARG A 58 -4.02 -21.23 5.46
N VAL A 59 -5.06 -20.68 6.06
CA VAL A 59 -5.06 -20.16 7.42
C VAL A 59 -6.21 -20.75 8.22
N SER A 60 -6.21 -20.58 9.54
CA SER A 60 -7.33 -21.04 10.37
C SER A 60 -8.57 -20.14 10.18
N VAL A 61 -9.77 -20.70 10.39
CA VAL A 61 -11.03 -19.94 10.41
C VAL A 61 -10.98 -18.82 11.46
N SER A 62 -10.30 -19.02 12.58
CA SER A 62 -10.11 -17.99 13.59
C SER A 62 -9.26 -16.82 13.09
N THR A 63 -8.26 -17.09 12.23
CA THR A 63 -7.47 -16.04 11.54
C THR A 63 -8.34 -15.27 10.58
N VAL A 64 -9.18 -15.95 9.79
CA VAL A 64 -10.14 -15.29 8.88
C VAL A 64 -11.09 -14.38 9.66
N ARG A 65 -11.67 -14.84 10.76
CA ARG A 65 -12.56 -14.00 11.60
C ARG A 65 -11.86 -12.73 12.10
N ARG A 66 -10.60 -12.84 12.55
CA ARG A 66 -9.80 -11.65 12.94
C ARG A 66 -9.54 -10.73 11.76
N THR A 67 -9.25 -11.28 10.58
CA THR A 67 -9.07 -10.53 9.33
C THR A 67 -10.32 -9.76 8.96
N ILE A 68 -11.49 -10.41 8.99
CA ILE A 68 -12.77 -9.74 8.71
C ILE A 68 -13.04 -8.63 9.73
N LYS A 69 -12.71 -8.84 11.00
CA LYS A 69 -12.81 -7.76 12.00
C LYS A 69 -11.94 -6.56 11.62
N VAL A 70 -10.71 -6.77 11.16
CA VAL A 70 -9.83 -5.70 10.67
C VAL A 70 -10.46 -4.98 9.47
N LEU A 71 -10.98 -5.73 8.47
CA LEU A 71 -11.64 -5.12 7.30
C LEU A 71 -12.88 -4.29 7.68
N ASN A 72 -13.68 -4.77 8.65
CA ASN A 72 -14.81 -4.01 9.17
C ASN A 72 -14.35 -2.71 9.88
N GLN A 73 -13.29 -2.77 10.67
CA GLN A 73 -12.72 -1.60 11.35
C GLN A 73 -12.13 -0.58 10.37
N LEU A 74 -11.63 -1.05 9.22
CA LEU A 74 -11.14 -0.20 8.13
C LEU A 74 -12.26 0.43 7.30
N GLY A 75 -13.50 0.00 7.48
CA GLY A 75 -14.61 0.40 6.62
C GLY A 75 -14.58 -0.23 5.23
N ALA A 76 -13.69 -1.21 4.99
CA ALA A 76 -13.58 -1.91 3.71
C ALA A 76 -14.61 -3.02 3.53
N ALA A 77 -15.21 -3.48 4.62
CA ALA A 77 -16.25 -4.50 4.62
C ALA A 77 -17.22 -4.30 5.79
N ARG A 78 -18.39 -4.93 5.69
CA ARG A 78 -19.39 -5.00 6.77
C ARG A 78 -19.97 -6.40 6.86
N THR A 79 -19.90 -7.01 8.04
CA THR A 79 -20.54 -8.29 8.29
C THR A 79 -22.04 -8.07 8.54
N ILE A 80 -22.88 -8.76 7.77
CA ILE A 80 -24.35 -8.72 7.87
C ILE A 80 -24.81 -10.09 8.34
N ASN A 81 -25.47 -10.13 9.49
CA ASN A 81 -25.98 -11.38 10.07
C ASN A 81 -26.87 -12.13 9.07
N GLY A 82 -26.61 -13.40 8.89
CA GLY A 82 -27.36 -14.28 7.97
C GLY A 82 -27.08 -14.07 6.47
N LYS A 83 -26.30 -13.05 6.08
CA LYS A 83 -26.00 -12.76 4.66
C LYS A 83 -24.52 -12.90 4.29
N GLY A 84 -23.61 -12.74 5.26
CA GLY A 84 -22.17 -12.79 5.01
C GLY A 84 -21.46 -11.44 5.18
N THR A 85 -20.26 -11.34 4.64
CA THR A 85 -19.46 -10.11 4.72
C THR A 85 -19.50 -9.36 3.39
N ARG A 86 -20.24 -8.25 3.37
CA ARG A 86 -20.30 -7.34 2.21
C ARG A 86 -19.01 -6.56 2.10
N ILE A 87 -18.50 -6.39 0.89
CA ILE A 87 -17.35 -5.53 0.57
C ILE A 87 -17.83 -4.16 0.10
N PHE A 88 -17.02 -3.13 0.35
CA PHE A 88 -17.22 -1.79 -0.21
C PHE A 88 -16.12 -1.48 -1.21
N ARG A 89 -16.53 -1.03 -2.40
CA ARG A 89 -15.61 -0.62 -3.46
C ARG A 89 -15.21 0.84 -3.29
N ILE A 90 -14.16 1.25 -3.96
CA ILE A 90 -13.73 2.65 -3.95
C ILE A 90 -14.89 3.54 -4.43
N GLY A 91 -15.21 4.57 -3.63
CA GLY A 91 -16.30 5.51 -3.95
C GLY A 91 -17.68 5.07 -3.51
N GLU A 92 -17.85 3.84 -2.98
CA GLU A 92 -19.10 3.46 -2.31
C GLU A 92 -19.17 4.05 -0.89
N PRO A 93 -20.36 4.46 -0.42
CA PRO A 93 -20.55 4.82 0.97
C PRO A 93 -20.22 3.62 1.87
N CYS A 94 -19.26 3.78 2.74
CA CYS A 94 -18.87 2.76 3.72
C CYS A 94 -18.98 3.31 5.13
N ASP A 95 -18.85 2.42 6.11
CA ASP A 95 -18.71 2.86 7.49
C ASP A 95 -17.42 3.63 7.67
N ALA A 96 -17.43 4.64 8.52
CA ALA A 96 -16.21 5.36 8.87
C ALA A 96 -15.16 4.41 9.44
N THR A 97 -13.90 4.59 9.03
CA THR A 97 -12.78 3.86 9.63
C THR A 97 -12.70 4.17 11.12
N ASP A 98 -12.54 3.12 11.93
CA ASP A 98 -12.34 3.28 13.37
C ASP A 98 -10.88 3.64 13.65
N PHE A 99 -10.58 4.94 13.62
CA PHE A 99 -9.24 5.46 13.90
C PHE A 99 -8.82 5.34 15.37
N GLU A 100 -9.72 4.98 16.27
CA GLU A 100 -9.39 4.76 17.69
C GLU A 100 -8.67 3.41 17.91
N VAL A 101 -8.75 2.49 16.97
CA VAL A 101 -8.02 1.22 17.03
C VAL A 101 -6.51 1.44 16.92
N PRO A 102 -5.70 1.12 17.96
CA PRO A 102 -4.27 1.43 17.97
C PRO A 102 -3.49 0.83 16.78
N ALA A 103 -3.87 -0.36 16.34
CA ALA A 103 -3.23 -1.03 15.21
C ALA A 103 -3.52 -0.32 13.87
N ILE A 104 -4.72 0.22 13.69
CA ILE A 104 -5.08 1.01 12.51
C ILE A 104 -4.27 2.31 12.51
N ARG A 105 -4.26 3.03 13.62
CA ARG A 105 -3.50 4.26 13.79
C ARG A 105 -2.01 4.07 13.52
N ARG A 106 -1.41 2.99 14.05
CA ARG A 106 0.00 2.66 13.82
C ARG A 106 0.31 2.37 12.35
N ASN A 107 -0.47 1.51 11.70
CA ASN A 107 -0.24 1.18 10.29
C ASN A 107 -0.45 2.39 9.37
N LEU A 108 -1.40 3.26 9.72
CA LEU A 108 -1.62 4.51 9.00
C LEU A 108 -0.42 5.46 9.15
N ALA A 109 0.16 5.55 10.36
CA ALA A 109 1.38 6.32 10.58
C ALA A 109 2.55 5.76 9.74
N TYR A 110 2.73 4.44 9.69
CA TYR A 110 3.74 3.81 8.82
C TYR A 110 3.48 4.08 7.34
N PHE A 111 2.21 4.04 6.91
CA PHE A 111 1.83 4.40 5.56
C PHE A 111 2.27 5.82 5.22
N ILE A 112 1.95 6.80 6.06
CA ILE A 112 2.33 8.20 5.86
C ILE A 112 3.86 8.35 5.82
N GLN A 113 4.58 7.78 6.78
CA GLN A 113 6.04 7.82 6.84
C GLN A 113 6.72 7.13 5.65
N SER A 114 6.06 6.14 5.03
CA SER A 114 6.59 5.48 3.85
C SER A 114 6.73 6.42 2.64
N PHE A 115 5.94 7.48 2.57
CA PHE A 115 6.08 8.50 1.54
C PHE A 115 7.36 9.33 1.68
N GLU A 116 7.79 9.61 2.89
CA GLU A 116 9.07 10.30 3.11
C GLU A 116 10.21 9.48 2.52
N LEU A 117 10.21 8.16 2.78
CA LEU A 117 11.22 7.27 2.19
C LEU A 117 11.13 7.24 0.66
N LEU A 118 9.92 7.20 0.09
CA LEU A 118 9.73 7.23 -1.36
C LEU A 118 10.28 8.52 -1.97
N VAL A 119 10.03 9.68 -1.38
CA VAL A 119 10.54 10.98 -1.86
C VAL A 119 12.05 10.95 -2.01
N PHE A 120 12.77 10.36 -1.06
CA PHE A 120 14.23 10.29 -1.10
C PHE A 120 14.79 9.22 -2.03
N SER A 121 14.08 8.13 -2.26
CA SER A 121 14.65 6.94 -2.92
C SER A 121 14.07 6.64 -4.29
N CYS A 122 12.85 7.08 -4.59
CA CYS A 122 12.08 6.60 -5.74
C CYS A 122 12.76 6.90 -7.09
N GLU A 123 13.40 8.05 -7.25
CA GLU A 123 14.08 8.41 -8.50
C GLU A 123 15.23 7.44 -8.82
N THR A 124 16.14 7.25 -7.86
CA THR A 124 17.30 6.36 -8.03
C THR A 124 16.84 4.92 -8.21
N VAL A 125 15.91 4.46 -7.39
CA VAL A 125 15.40 3.09 -7.45
C VAL A 125 14.67 2.81 -8.76
N MET A 126 13.86 3.76 -9.26
CA MET A 126 13.16 3.61 -10.54
C MET A 126 14.13 3.56 -11.72
N ARG A 127 15.18 4.40 -11.69
CA ARG A 127 16.23 4.40 -12.72
C ARG A 127 16.96 3.05 -12.75
N GLU A 128 17.41 2.56 -11.61
CA GLU A 128 18.09 1.26 -11.52
C GLU A 128 17.17 0.11 -11.94
N PHE A 129 15.91 0.14 -11.49
CA PHE A 129 14.91 -0.86 -11.89
C PHE A 129 14.74 -0.90 -13.40
N LEU A 130 14.43 0.23 -14.05
CA LEU A 130 14.20 0.31 -15.49
C LEU A 130 15.45 -0.01 -16.32
N THR A 131 16.64 0.20 -15.79
CA THR A 131 17.89 -0.18 -16.45
C THR A 131 18.12 -1.68 -16.41
N ALA A 132 17.70 -2.34 -15.35
CA ALA A 132 17.97 -3.76 -15.11
C ALA A 132 16.92 -4.71 -15.68
N VAL A 133 15.65 -4.26 -15.79
CA VAL A 133 14.54 -5.11 -16.25
C VAL A 133 14.56 -5.32 -17.76
N SER A 134 14.02 -6.46 -18.19
CA SER A 134 13.86 -6.81 -19.59
C SER A 134 12.84 -5.91 -20.30
N GLN A 135 12.85 -5.96 -21.63
CA GLN A 135 11.84 -5.25 -22.42
C GLN A 135 10.43 -5.82 -22.19
N GLU A 136 10.32 -7.13 -21.95
CA GLU A 136 9.05 -7.79 -21.64
C GLU A 136 8.44 -7.24 -20.33
N GLU A 137 9.25 -7.10 -19.30
CA GLU A 137 8.81 -6.55 -17.99
C GLU A 137 8.42 -5.07 -18.09
N ARG A 138 9.11 -4.29 -18.95
CA ARG A 138 8.69 -2.90 -19.25
C ARG A 138 7.37 -2.86 -20.01
N ASN A 139 7.17 -3.76 -20.96
CA ASN A 139 5.93 -3.87 -21.71
C ASN A 139 4.77 -4.31 -20.81
N GLU A 140 5.02 -5.17 -19.81
CA GLU A 140 4.05 -5.52 -18.76
C GLU A 140 3.62 -4.25 -17.99
N LEU A 141 4.59 -3.42 -17.58
CA LEU A 141 4.29 -2.15 -16.91
C LEU A 141 3.44 -1.23 -17.79
N ILE A 142 3.83 -1.03 -19.04
CA ILE A 142 3.08 -0.17 -19.98
C ILE A 142 1.64 -0.66 -20.13
N LYS A 143 1.44 -1.96 -20.35
CA LYS A 143 0.12 -2.58 -20.51
C LYS A 143 -0.79 -2.33 -19.30
N GLU A 144 -0.27 -2.52 -18.10
CA GLU A 144 -1.05 -2.30 -16.89
C GLU A 144 -1.40 -0.82 -16.66
N LEU A 145 -0.46 0.08 -16.99
CA LEU A 145 -0.74 1.52 -16.92
C LEU A 145 -1.81 1.93 -17.94
N GLU A 146 -1.78 1.37 -19.16
CA GLU A 146 -2.82 1.60 -20.17
C GLU A 146 -4.18 1.05 -19.72
N GLU A 147 -4.21 -0.16 -19.13
CA GLU A 147 -5.46 -0.72 -18.58
C GLU A 147 -6.01 0.15 -17.43
N ASN A 148 -5.15 0.68 -16.57
CA ASN A 148 -5.56 1.59 -15.51
C ASN A 148 -6.13 2.91 -16.08
N LEU A 149 -5.55 3.42 -17.16
CA LEU A 149 -6.01 4.61 -17.86
C LEU A 149 -7.39 4.37 -18.49
N ASP A 150 -7.54 3.28 -19.25
CA ASP A 150 -8.78 2.91 -19.96
C ASP A 150 -9.94 2.64 -18.99
N THR A 151 -9.65 2.08 -17.83
CA THR A 151 -10.67 1.78 -16.80
C THR A 151 -10.90 2.91 -15.81
N GLY A 152 -10.21 4.06 -15.97
CA GLY A 152 -10.32 5.21 -15.08
C GLY A 152 -9.77 4.94 -13.66
N ARG A 153 -8.83 4.00 -13.51
CA ARG A 153 -8.23 3.60 -12.23
C ARG A 153 -6.77 4.03 -12.11
N CYS A 154 -6.48 5.25 -12.53
CA CYS A 154 -5.11 5.77 -12.56
C CYS A 154 -4.41 5.76 -11.20
N GLU A 155 -5.16 5.75 -10.09
CA GLU A 155 -4.61 5.59 -8.74
C GLU A 155 -3.86 4.27 -8.53
N LEU A 156 -4.14 3.24 -9.33
CA LEU A 156 -3.43 1.96 -9.27
C LEU A 156 -2.07 2.00 -9.97
N SER A 157 -1.82 2.98 -10.81
CA SER A 157 -0.59 3.07 -11.63
C SER A 157 0.66 3.18 -10.77
N LEU A 158 0.64 4.03 -9.74
CA LEU A 158 1.76 4.12 -8.80
C LEU A 158 1.98 2.80 -8.06
N TRP A 159 0.90 2.17 -7.63
CA TRP A 159 0.95 0.89 -6.96
C TRP A 159 1.63 -0.17 -7.80
N TYR A 160 1.29 -0.18 -9.08
CA TYR A 160 1.86 -1.14 -10.01
C TYR A 160 3.36 -0.89 -10.22
N CYS A 161 3.79 0.36 -10.32
CA CYS A 161 5.21 0.70 -10.33
C CYS A 161 5.94 0.16 -9.10
N LEU A 162 5.39 0.37 -7.91
CA LEU A 162 5.99 -0.13 -6.66
C LEU A 162 5.99 -1.66 -6.58
N LEU A 163 4.94 -2.31 -7.07
CA LEU A 163 4.85 -3.76 -7.14
C LEU A 163 5.95 -4.36 -8.03
N LEU A 164 6.16 -3.79 -9.21
CA LEU A 164 7.18 -4.29 -10.13
C LEU A 164 8.60 -4.05 -9.61
N ILE A 165 8.86 -2.89 -8.98
CA ILE A 165 10.12 -2.64 -8.29
C ILE A 165 10.35 -3.69 -7.19
N ALA A 166 9.32 -3.97 -6.37
CA ALA A 166 9.41 -4.97 -5.31
C ALA A 166 9.61 -6.41 -5.84
N ARG A 167 9.15 -6.69 -7.07
CA ARG A 167 9.26 -8.01 -7.70
C ARG A 167 10.59 -8.21 -8.44
N TYR A 168 11.00 -7.24 -9.22
CA TYR A 168 12.05 -7.38 -10.23
C TYR A 168 13.31 -6.54 -9.98
N SER A 169 13.36 -5.67 -8.95
CA SER A 169 14.61 -4.93 -8.66
C SER A 169 15.78 -5.91 -8.51
N PRO A 170 16.96 -5.61 -9.09
CA PRO A 170 18.14 -6.48 -8.96
C PRO A 170 18.64 -6.56 -7.51
N LEU A 171 18.35 -5.55 -6.68
CA LEU A 171 18.81 -5.47 -5.30
C LEU A 171 17.76 -6.04 -4.35
N GLN A 172 18.10 -7.15 -3.68
CA GLN A 172 17.18 -7.80 -2.74
C GLN A 172 16.71 -6.87 -1.61
N GLY A 173 17.59 -6.03 -1.07
CA GLY A 173 17.22 -5.05 -0.05
C GLY A 173 16.15 -4.07 -0.52
N ILE A 174 16.22 -3.64 -1.78
CA ILE A 174 15.20 -2.78 -2.39
C ILE A 174 13.88 -3.55 -2.54
N ARG A 175 13.91 -4.80 -3.00
CA ARG A 175 12.69 -5.63 -3.09
C ARG A 175 11.98 -5.74 -1.74
N GLU A 176 12.72 -5.99 -0.67
CA GLU A 176 12.16 -6.12 0.68
C GLU A 176 11.53 -4.79 1.17
N ILE A 177 12.25 -3.68 1.01
CA ILE A 177 11.79 -2.36 1.46
C ILE A 177 10.57 -1.93 0.64
N TYR A 178 10.64 -1.98 -0.69
CA TYR A 178 9.54 -1.57 -1.57
C TYR A 178 8.33 -2.50 -1.47
N GLY A 179 8.54 -3.78 -1.23
CA GLY A 179 7.46 -4.73 -0.93
C GLY A 179 6.70 -4.37 0.36
N ARG A 180 7.40 -3.89 1.39
CA ARG A 180 6.77 -3.38 2.61
C ARG A 180 6.02 -2.09 2.37
N ILE A 181 6.62 -1.13 1.65
CA ILE A 181 5.94 0.11 1.27
C ILE A 181 4.68 -0.20 0.46
N TYR A 182 4.79 -1.06 -0.55
CA TYR A 182 3.65 -1.52 -1.34
C TYR A 182 2.52 -2.07 -0.47
N SER A 183 2.83 -2.90 0.54
CA SER A 183 1.81 -3.43 1.45
C SER A 183 1.16 -2.36 2.34
N LEU A 184 1.86 -1.28 2.64
CA LEU A 184 1.33 -0.16 3.42
C LEU A 184 0.39 0.73 2.62
N PHE A 185 0.53 0.80 1.30
CA PHE A 185 -0.34 1.62 0.44
C PHE A 185 -1.83 1.28 0.57
N LEU A 186 -2.14 0.03 0.94
CA LEU A 186 -3.51 -0.40 1.21
C LEU A 186 -4.17 0.36 2.36
N TRP A 187 -3.37 0.88 3.28
CA TRP A 187 -3.86 1.69 4.40
C TRP A 187 -4.30 3.10 4.00
N GLY A 188 -3.95 3.56 2.78
CA GLY A 188 -4.48 4.77 2.18
C GLY A 188 -5.94 4.68 1.77
N TYR A 189 -6.47 3.47 1.55
CA TYR A 189 -7.86 3.24 1.15
C TYR A 189 -8.88 3.78 2.17
N PRO A 190 -8.77 3.47 3.47
CA PRO A 190 -9.67 4.02 4.47
C PRO A 190 -9.65 5.55 4.52
N LEU A 191 -8.51 6.16 4.26
CA LEU A 191 -8.41 7.62 4.18
C LEU A 191 -9.20 8.16 2.99
N LYS A 192 -9.03 7.56 1.81
CA LYS A 192 -9.74 7.97 0.60
C LYS A 192 -11.26 7.81 0.75
N THR A 193 -11.73 6.74 1.40
CA THR A 193 -13.18 6.51 1.62
C THR A 193 -13.76 7.42 2.68
N SER A 194 -13.01 7.71 3.75
CA SER A 194 -13.47 8.56 4.87
C SER A 194 -13.49 10.05 4.53
N TYR A 195 -12.56 10.53 3.70
CA TYR A 195 -12.41 11.94 3.35
C TYR A 195 -12.92 12.31 1.95
N GLY A 196 -13.46 11.33 1.22
CA GLY A 196 -14.04 11.54 -0.11
C GLY A 196 -13.01 11.56 -1.25
N ARG A 197 -13.54 11.65 -2.48
CA ARG A 197 -12.71 11.85 -3.68
C ARG A 197 -12.18 13.28 -3.71
N ASN A 198 -10.89 13.43 -3.90
CA ASN A 198 -10.26 14.70 -4.21
C ASN A 198 -10.03 14.77 -5.73
N VAL A 199 -10.75 15.65 -6.42
CA VAL A 199 -10.68 15.83 -7.88
C VAL A 199 -9.26 16.16 -8.34
N ASP A 200 -8.53 16.97 -7.57
CA ASP A 200 -7.14 17.32 -7.88
C ASP A 200 -6.22 16.11 -7.80
N SER A 201 -6.46 15.20 -6.83
CA SER A 201 -5.74 13.94 -6.71
C SER A 201 -6.00 13.02 -7.91
N ASP A 202 -7.27 12.87 -8.32
CA ASP A 202 -7.62 12.02 -9.45
C ASP A 202 -7.00 12.55 -10.75
N ARG A 203 -6.98 13.86 -10.94
CA ARG A 203 -6.32 14.52 -12.09
C ARG A 203 -4.81 14.30 -12.08
N ALA A 204 -4.16 14.48 -10.94
CA ALA A 204 -2.72 14.27 -10.83
C ALA A 204 -2.32 12.80 -11.08
N MET A 205 -3.15 11.83 -10.66
CA MET A 205 -2.91 10.42 -10.97
C MET A 205 -3.10 10.13 -12.47
N TYR A 206 -4.08 10.75 -13.10
CA TYR A 206 -4.25 10.67 -14.54
C TYR A 206 -3.02 11.23 -15.27
N ASP A 207 -2.58 12.44 -14.94
CA ASP A 207 -1.42 13.11 -15.54
C ASP A 207 -0.13 12.29 -15.31
N PHE A 208 0.04 11.71 -14.13
CA PHE A 208 1.13 10.79 -13.82
C PHE A 208 1.11 9.58 -14.75
N THR A 209 -0.05 8.92 -14.88
CA THR A 209 -0.21 7.70 -15.67
C THR A 209 0.08 7.95 -17.15
N VAL A 210 -0.51 8.98 -17.74
CA VAL A 210 -0.29 9.37 -19.14
C VAL A 210 1.19 9.69 -19.40
N THR A 211 1.80 10.49 -18.52
CA THR A 211 3.20 10.88 -18.65
C THR A 211 4.13 9.69 -18.52
N MET A 212 3.87 8.79 -17.59
CA MET A 212 4.69 7.58 -17.39
C MET A 212 4.62 6.65 -18.60
N ILE A 213 3.42 6.42 -19.16
CA ILE A 213 3.24 5.61 -20.38
C ILE A 213 4.05 6.19 -21.54
N SER A 214 3.94 7.49 -21.82
CA SER A 214 4.69 8.14 -22.91
C SER A 214 6.19 7.93 -22.76
N ARG A 215 6.73 8.23 -21.59
CA ARG A 215 8.17 8.12 -21.30
C ARG A 215 8.69 6.69 -21.32
N LEU A 216 7.90 5.72 -20.88
CA LEU A 216 8.25 4.30 -20.98
C LEU A 216 8.31 3.83 -22.44
N LYS A 217 7.36 4.25 -23.30
CA LYS A 217 7.34 3.95 -24.73
C LYS A 217 8.54 4.58 -25.46
N GLU A 218 8.95 5.76 -25.05
CA GLU A 218 10.14 6.46 -25.56
C GLU A 218 11.45 5.89 -25.03
N ASN A 219 11.41 4.92 -24.12
CA ASN A 219 12.56 4.39 -23.39
C ASN A 219 13.37 5.47 -22.65
N ALA A 220 12.69 6.53 -22.20
CA ALA A 220 13.28 7.68 -21.53
C ALA A 220 13.41 7.43 -20.02
N ILE A 221 14.36 6.56 -19.63
CA ILE A 221 14.52 6.05 -18.26
C ILE A 221 14.63 7.17 -17.22
N ASP A 222 15.50 8.17 -17.47
CA ASP A 222 15.68 9.30 -16.55
C ASP A 222 14.41 10.11 -16.40
N ALA A 223 13.66 10.30 -17.48
CA ALA A 223 12.40 11.02 -17.45
C ALA A 223 11.30 10.24 -16.71
N CYS A 224 11.29 8.90 -16.79
CA CYS A 224 10.42 8.05 -15.95
C CYS A 224 10.73 8.21 -14.47
N ALA A 225 12.02 8.16 -14.11
CA ALA A 225 12.48 8.31 -12.74
C ALA A 225 12.11 9.70 -12.16
N GLU A 226 12.30 10.75 -12.97
CA GLU A 226 11.89 12.11 -12.61
C GLU A 226 10.36 12.26 -12.46
N THR A 227 9.57 11.54 -13.28
CA THR A 227 8.11 11.54 -13.15
C THR A 227 7.68 10.99 -11.80
N LEU A 228 8.29 9.88 -11.37
CA LEU A 228 8.00 9.29 -10.08
C LEU A 228 8.42 10.22 -8.93
N ARG A 229 9.57 10.90 -9.03
CA ARG A 229 10.04 11.88 -8.03
C ARG A 229 9.12 13.10 -7.93
N LYS A 230 8.65 13.62 -9.05
CA LYS A 230 7.76 14.80 -9.09
C LYS A 230 6.38 14.52 -8.53
N TRP A 231 5.99 13.26 -8.50
CA TRP A 231 4.77 12.85 -7.86
C TRP A 231 4.92 13.01 -6.34
N GLN A 232 4.27 14.02 -5.76
CA GLN A 232 4.30 14.30 -4.33
C GLN A 232 3.03 13.79 -3.65
N PRO A 233 3.12 12.71 -2.87
CA PRO A 233 1.95 12.10 -2.21
C PRO A 233 1.28 13.01 -1.17
N GLY A 234 2.03 13.89 -0.53
CA GLY A 234 1.54 14.69 0.60
C GLY A 234 0.42 15.65 0.28
N SER A 235 0.34 16.14 -0.97
CA SER A 235 -0.75 17.00 -1.41
C SER A 235 -2.06 16.25 -1.71
N PHE A 236 -2.01 14.92 -1.87
CA PHE A 236 -3.11 14.15 -2.41
C PHE A 236 -3.78 13.20 -1.42
N LEU A 237 -3.11 12.83 -0.33
CA LEU A 237 -3.57 11.80 0.58
C LEU A 237 -3.99 12.32 1.94
N LEU A 238 -3.59 13.52 2.32
CA LEU A 238 -3.94 14.11 3.60
C LEU A 238 -4.63 15.44 3.38
N PRO A 239 -5.90 15.59 3.78
CA PRO A 239 -6.44 16.90 4.03
C PRO A 239 -5.52 17.61 5.01
N SER A 240 -5.25 18.88 4.79
CA SER A 240 -4.35 19.75 5.59
C SER A 240 -4.62 19.72 7.11
N ASN A 241 -5.68 19.08 7.54
CA ASN A 241 -6.15 19.01 8.92
C ASN A 241 -5.86 17.68 9.65
N ILE A 242 -5.27 16.68 8.96
CA ILE A 242 -4.77 15.49 9.65
C ILE A 242 -3.34 15.77 10.13
N CYS A 243 -3.20 16.71 11.06
CA CYS A 243 -2.10 16.63 12.01
C CYS A 243 -2.37 15.40 12.87
N ILE A 244 -1.90 14.24 12.45
CA ILE A 244 -1.74 13.12 13.36
C ILE A 244 -0.67 13.59 14.33
N ASN A 245 -1.10 14.12 15.47
CA ASN A 245 -0.23 14.42 16.58
C ASN A 245 0.44 13.12 17.02
N ALA A 246 1.55 12.78 16.34
CA ALA A 246 2.47 11.71 16.73
C ALA A 246 3.18 12.04 18.06
N GLU A 247 2.92 13.24 18.62
CA GLU A 247 3.62 13.75 19.81
C GLU A 247 2.92 13.46 21.14
N SER A 248 1.73 12.87 21.18
CA SER A 248 1.07 12.61 22.47
C SER A 248 1.48 11.31 23.18
N GLY A 249 2.58 10.67 22.74
CA GLY A 249 3.15 9.46 23.36
C GLY A 249 4.35 9.69 24.29
N ARG A 250 4.77 10.93 24.54
CA ARG A 250 5.83 11.26 25.52
C ARG A 250 5.26 12.03 26.69
N LYS A 251 4.48 11.35 27.51
CA LYS A 251 4.31 11.75 28.95
C LYS A 251 4.05 10.50 29.77
N ASN A 252 5.01 10.30 30.68
CA ASN A 252 5.12 9.40 31.83
C ASN A 252 5.60 8.00 31.56
#